data_9d4dd7863d6fb21d4240b06bd3651101
#
_entry.id   9d4dd7863d6fb21d4240b06bd3651101
#
_cell.length_a   1.000
_cell.length_b   1.000
_cell.length_c   1.000
_cell.angle_alpha   90.00
_cell.angle_beta   90.00
_cell.angle_gamma   90.00
#
_symmetry.space_group_name_H-M   'P 1'
#
loop_
_entity.id
_entity.type
_entity.pdbx_description
1 polymer ?
#
loop_
_entity_poly.entity_id
_entity_poly.type
_entity_poly.pdbx_seq_one_letter_code
_entity_poly.pdbx_strand_id
1 'polypeptide(L)'
;MPKDGNTYEFEGIRYPDTEVSFIWVEMPPGGAIRLHKHPYKEIFIIQEGTATFTVDSTTIEAFAGQIIIVPAEVPHKFMNLSDRQLKQIDIHVNDQFITEWLEN
;
A
#
# COMPACT_ATOMS: atom_id res chain seq x y z
N MET A 1 13.13 -4.95 -7.48
CA MET A 1 13.34 -6.34 -7.03
C MET A 1 12.04 -6.92 -6.47
N PRO A 2 11.52 -7.97 -7.06
CA PRO A 2 10.28 -8.55 -6.54
C PRO A 2 10.52 -9.28 -5.22
N LYS A 3 9.51 -9.23 -4.37
CA LYS A 3 9.48 -9.92 -3.10
C LYS A 3 8.28 -10.86 -3.08
N ASP A 4 7.86 -11.27 -1.88
CA ASP A 4 6.67 -12.06 -1.72
C ASP A 4 5.51 -11.37 -2.43
N GLY A 5 4.81 -12.08 -3.32
CA GLY A 5 3.75 -11.50 -4.09
C GLY A 5 4.22 -10.49 -5.11
N ASN A 6 5.50 -10.54 -5.55
CA ASN A 6 6.01 -9.67 -6.61
C ASN A 6 5.85 -8.18 -6.30
N THR A 7 6.47 -7.74 -5.22
CA THR A 7 6.48 -6.32 -4.85
C THR A 7 7.73 -5.64 -5.42
N TYR A 8 7.55 -4.53 -6.13
CA TYR A 8 8.63 -3.72 -6.68
C TYR A 8 8.62 -2.35 -6.01
N GLU A 9 9.80 -1.82 -5.70
CA GLU A 9 9.92 -0.56 -4.95
C GLU A 9 10.75 0.47 -5.70
N PHE A 10 10.36 1.75 -5.56
CA PHE A 10 11.06 2.90 -6.10
C PHE A 10 11.11 3.95 -5.00
N GLU A 11 12.32 4.39 -4.60
CA GLU A 11 12.47 5.46 -3.63
C GLU A 11 12.92 6.75 -4.31
N GLY A 12 12.17 7.83 -4.08
CA GLY A 12 12.43 9.10 -4.73
C GLY A 12 13.77 9.73 -4.35
N ILE A 13 14.28 9.44 -3.15
CA ILE A 13 15.54 10.03 -2.68
C ILE A 13 16.73 9.71 -3.59
N ARG A 14 16.60 8.66 -4.41
CA ARG A 14 17.66 8.26 -5.34
C ARG A 14 17.69 9.12 -6.59
N TYR A 15 16.75 10.06 -6.74
CA TYR A 15 16.59 10.88 -7.94
C TYR A 15 16.39 12.34 -7.56
N PRO A 16 16.88 13.29 -8.38
CA PRO A 16 16.75 14.71 -8.07
C PRO A 16 15.28 15.15 -7.98
N ASP A 17 14.95 15.92 -6.96
CA ASP A 17 13.66 16.60 -6.82
C ASP A 17 12.45 15.66 -6.91
N THR A 18 12.62 14.42 -6.48
CA THR A 18 11.55 13.42 -6.53
C THR A 18 11.11 13.09 -5.11
N GLU A 19 10.00 13.70 -4.68
CA GLU A 19 9.56 13.64 -3.29
C GLU A 19 8.45 12.62 -3.08
N VAL A 20 8.44 11.55 -3.88
CA VAL A 20 7.50 10.44 -3.76
C VAL A 20 8.24 9.13 -3.91
N SER A 21 7.66 8.10 -3.35
CA SER A 21 8.16 6.72 -3.49
C SER A 21 6.98 5.82 -3.83
N PHE A 22 7.25 4.74 -4.57
CA PHE A 22 6.19 3.85 -5.05
C PHE A 22 6.48 2.41 -4.69
N ILE A 23 5.41 1.66 -4.46
CA ILE A 23 5.48 0.21 -4.38
C ILE A 23 4.44 -0.34 -5.36
N TRP A 24 4.88 -1.18 -6.31
CA TRP A 24 3.98 -1.94 -7.18
C TRP A 24 3.71 -3.26 -6.49
N VAL A 25 2.46 -3.51 -6.17
CA VAL A 25 2.05 -4.69 -5.42
C VAL A 25 1.28 -5.64 -6.32
N GLU A 26 1.73 -6.89 -6.37
CA GLU A 26 0.97 -7.99 -6.95
C GLU A 26 0.80 -9.02 -5.85
N MET A 27 -0.41 -9.12 -5.33
CA MET A 27 -0.67 -9.92 -4.13
C MET A 27 -1.63 -11.05 -4.43
N PRO A 28 -1.21 -12.30 -4.17
CA PRO A 28 -2.09 -13.44 -4.39
C PRO A 28 -3.20 -13.50 -3.35
N PRO A 29 -4.23 -14.32 -3.58
CA PRO A 29 -5.25 -14.56 -2.56
C PRO A 29 -4.62 -14.96 -1.23
N GLY A 30 -5.12 -14.40 -0.14
CA GLY A 30 -4.60 -14.64 1.21
C GLY A 30 -3.42 -13.77 1.59
N GLY A 31 -2.85 -13.00 0.66
CA GLY A 31 -1.76 -12.08 1.00
C GLY A 31 -2.25 -10.94 1.88
N ALA A 32 -1.36 -10.42 2.71
CA ALA A 32 -1.72 -9.37 3.66
C ALA A 32 -0.50 -8.53 4.03
N ILE A 33 -0.75 -7.25 4.32
CA ILE A 33 0.21 -6.36 4.93
C ILE A 33 -0.30 -6.00 6.32
N ARG A 34 0.55 -6.17 7.31
CA ARG A 34 0.22 -5.97 8.73
C ARG A 34 -0.08 -4.50 9.04
N LEU A 35 -0.73 -4.28 10.17
CA LEU A 35 -1.07 -2.93 10.63
C LEU A 35 0.20 -2.11 10.83
N HIS A 36 0.20 -0.89 10.30
CA HIS A 36 1.33 0.03 10.35
C HIS A 36 0.87 1.44 10.08
N LYS A 37 1.78 2.40 10.22
CA LYS A 37 1.52 3.79 9.85
C LYS A 37 2.79 4.45 9.34
N HIS A 38 2.60 5.59 8.69
CA HIS A 38 3.69 6.41 8.14
C HIS A 38 3.55 7.85 8.62
N PRO A 39 4.64 8.61 8.73
CA PRO A 39 4.58 10.03 9.08
C PRO A 39 4.15 10.91 7.90
N TYR A 40 3.65 10.31 6.81
CA TYR A 40 3.24 11.00 5.59
C TYR A 40 2.01 10.31 5.03
N LYS A 41 1.38 10.97 4.07
CA LYS A 41 0.19 10.45 3.38
C LYS A 41 0.57 9.31 2.44
N GLU A 42 -0.30 8.31 2.34
CA GLU A 42 -0.15 7.25 1.36
C GLU A 42 -1.40 7.18 0.49
N ILE A 43 -1.20 6.96 -0.81
CA ILE A 43 -2.28 6.87 -1.80
C ILE A 43 -2.19 5.49 -2.45
N PHE A 44 -3.29 4.76 -2.45
CA PHE A 44 -3.37 3.44 -3.07
C PHE A 44 -4.24 3.52 -4.31
N ILE A 45 -3.73 3.03 -5.44
CA ILE A 45 -4.49 2.96 -6.69
C ILE A 45 -4.70 1.49 -7.00
N ILE A 46 -5.96 1.05 -6.99
CA ILE A 46 -6.29 -0.35 -7.26
C ILE A 46 -6.40 -0.51 -8.77
N GLN A 47 -5.57 -1.38 -9.34
CA GLN A 47 -5.52 -1.61 -10.78
C GLN A 47 -6.30 -2.85 -11.18
N GLU A 48 -6.28 -3.90 -10.36
CA GLU A 48 -6.93 -5.17 -10.67
C GLU A 48 -7.32 -5.85 -9.37
N GLY A 49 -8.50 -6.45 -9.34
CA GLY A 49 -8.96 -7.21 -8.18
C GLY A 49 -9.59 -6.36 -7.10
N THR A 50 -9.60 -6.88 -5.89
CA THR A 50 -10.26 -6.26 -4.73
C THR A 50 -9.32 -6.33 -3.54
N ALA A 51 -9.17 -5.22 -2.84
CA ALA A 51 -8.40 -5.16 -1.60
C ALA A 51 -9.31 -4.79 -0.45
N THR A 52 -9.13 -5.45 0.69
CA THR A 52 -9.86 -5.13 1.92
C THR A 52 -8.91 -4.34 2.81
N PHE A 53 -9.23 -3.06 2.99
CA PHE A 53 -8.44 -2.15 3.81
C PHE A 53 -9.08 -1.98 5.19
N THR A 54 -8.24 -1.89 6.21
CA THR A 54 -8.65 -1.35 7.50
C THR A 54 -7.88 -0.05 7.67
N VAL A 55 -8.62 1.06 7.77
CA VAL A 55 -8.05 2.39 7.96
C VAL A 55 -8.60 2.92 9.26
N ASP A 56 -7.73 3.07 10.25
CA ASP A 56 -8.11 3.34 11.63
C ASP A 56 -9.05 2.22 12.09
N SER A 57 -10.33 2.51 12.38
CA SER A 57 -11.30 1.50 12.78
C SER A 57 -12.32 1.17 11.68
N THR A 58 -12.10 1.66 10.47
CA THR A 58 -13.04 1.50 9.36
C THR A 58 -12.52 0.46 8.36
N THR A 59 -13.41 -0.48 7.99
CA THR A 59 -13.10 -1.47 6.96
C THR A 59 -13.67 -1.00 5.62
N ILE A 60 -12.83 -1.02 4.58
CA ILE A 60 -13.19 -0.55 3.25
C ILE A 60 -12.83 -1.62 2.23
N GLU A 61 -13.76 -1.96 1.33
CA GLU A 61 -13.44 -2.77 0.16
C GLU A 61 -13.18 -1.86 -1.03
N ALA A 62 -12.01 -2.00 -1.63
CA ALA A 62 -11.62 -1.19 -2.79
C ALA A 62 -11.46 -2.07 -4.02
N PHE A 63 -11.99 -1.60 -5.14
CA PHE A 63 -12.01 -2.33 -6.41
C PHE A 63 -11.14 -1.63 -7.45
N ALA A 64 -10.84 -2.36 -8.52
CA ALA A 64 -10.10 -1.81 -9.66
C ALA A 64 -10.69 -0.47 -10.11
N GLY A 65 -9.82 0.52 -10.29
CA GLY A 65 -10.21 1.88 -10.66
C GLY A 65 -10.45 2.81 -9.47
N GLN A 66 -10.41 2.29 -8.26
CA GLN A 66 -10.62 3.11 -7.06
C GLN A 66 -9.31 3.53 -6.42
N ILE A 67 -9.36 4.64 -5.67
CA ILE A 67 -8.22 5.21 -4.99
C ILE A 67 -8.56 5.33 -3.51
N ILE A 68 -7.63 4.86 -2.66
CA ILE A 68 -7.74 5.01 -1.21
C ILE A 68 -6.65 5.97 -0.76
N ILE A 69 -7.00 6.97 0.04
CA ILE A 69 -6.04 7.93 0.59
C ILE A 69 -6.00 7.75 2.10
N VAL A 70 -4.82 7.48 2.63
CA VAL A 70 -4.60 7.33 4.07
C VAL A 70 -3.78 8.53 4.54
N PRO A 71 -4.34 9.35 5.44
CA PRO A 71 -3.59 10.50 5.96
C PRO A 71 -2.37 10.08 6.78
N ALA A 72 -1.46 11.03 6.98
CA ALA A 72 -0.28 10.81 7.82
C ALA A 72 -0.68 10.32 9.21
N GLU A 73 0.08 9.40 9.77
CA GLU A 73 -0.05 8.86 11.14
C GLU A 73 -1.30 8.01 11.37
N VAL A 74 -2.09 7.72 10.35
CA VAL A 74 -3.30 6.89 10.51
C VAL A 74 -2.93 5.42 10.35
N PRO A 75 -3.19 4.57 11.37
CA PRO A 75 -2.91 3.13 11.26
C PRO A 75 -3.75 2.49 10.17
N HIS A 76 -3.11 1.61 9.39
CA HIS A 76 -3.82 0.92 8.31
C HIS A 76 -3.16 -0.41 7.99
N LYS A 77 -3.95 -1.25 7.34
CA LYS A 77 -3.49 -2.53 6.80
C LYS A 77 -4.40 -2.90 5.63
N PHE A 78 -3.97 -3.85 4.82
CA PHE A 78 -4.83 -4.36 3.77
C PHE A 78 -4.53 -5.83 3.51
N MET A 79 -5.50 -6.50 2.90
CA MET A 79 -5.38 -7.91 2.59
C MET A 79 -6.19 -8.24 1.35
N ASN A 80 -5.82 -9.33 0.70
CA ASN A 80 -6.55 -9.85 -0.45
C ASN A 80 -7.37 -11.06 0.01
N LEU A 81 -8.63 -10.82 0.34
CA LEU A 81 -9.55 -11.87 0.78
C LEU A 81 -10.29 -12.51 -0.40
N SER A 82 -10.04 -12.05 -1.62
CA SER A 82 -10.69 -12.59 -2.81
C SER A 82 -9.97 -13.86 -3.29
N ASP A 83 -10.53 -14.50 -4.32
CA ASP A 83 -9.92 -15.67 -4.96
C ASP A 83 -9.12 -15.30 -6.20
N ARG A 84 -8.87 -14.01 -6.42
CA ARG A 84 -8.12 -13.49 -7.57
C ARG A 84 -6.94 -12.69 -7.12
N GLN A 85 -6.00 -12.44 -8.04
CA GLN A 85 -4.84 -11.62 -7.76
C GLN A 85 -5.24 -10.16 -7.60
N LEU A 86 -4.59 -9.48 -6.66
CA LEU A 86 -4.71 -8.04 -6.45
C LEU A 86 -3.49 -7.37 -7.07
N LYS A 87 -3.72 -6.31 -7.84
CA LYS A 87 -2.64 -5.45 -8.33
C LYS A 87 -2.95 -4.01 -7.94
N GLN A 88 -1.99 -3.37 -7.30
CA GLN A 88 -2.17 -1.98 -6.89
C GLN A 88 -0.83 -1.25 -6.88
N ILE A 89 -0.90 0.07 -6.94
CA ILE A 89 0.27 0.93 -6.78
C ILE A 89 0.07 1.69 -5.47
N ASP A 90 1.06 1.58 -4.59
CA ASP A 90 1.07 2.29 -3.32
C ASP A 90 2.02 3.48 -3.46
N ILE A 91 1.49 4.69 -3.30
CA ILE A 91 2.26 5.92 -3.44
C ILE A 91 2.50 6.49 -2.05
N HIS A 92 3.77 6.53 -1.64
CA HIS A 92 4.20 7.17 -0.39
C HIS A 92 4.60 8.60 -0.72
N VAL A 93 3.92 9.59 -0.11
CA VAL A 93 4.20 10.99 -0.40
C VAL A 93 5.39 11.43 0.43
N ASN A 94 6.52 10.83 0.15
CA ASN A 94 7.81 11.06 0.78
C ASN A 94 8.89 10.43 -0.10
N ASP A 95 10.10 10.93 -0.02
CA ASP A 95 11.18 10.40 -0.85
C ASP A 95 11.84 9.15 -0.27
N GLN A 96 11.42 8.72 0.93
CA GLN A 96 11.89 7.50 1.57
C GLN A 96 10.73 6.75 2.19
N PHE A 97 10.88 5.42 2.29
CA PHE A 97 9.91 4.60 3.01
C PHE A 97 10.22 4.66 4.51
N ILE A 98 9.27 5.20 5.28
CA ILE A 98 9.36 5.26 6.74
C ILE A 98 8.11 4.59 7.28
N THR A 99 8.28 3.46 7.95
CA THR A 99 7.14 2.66 8.41
C THR A 99 7.29 2.31 9.88
N GLU A 100 6.24 2.57 10.64
CA GLU A 100 6.15 2.11 12.02
C GLU A 100 5.17 0.94 12.06
N TRP A 101 5.67 -0.26 12.35
CA TRP A 101 4.84 -1.46 12.42
C TRP A 101 4.13 -1.53 13.77
N LEU A 102 2.82 -1.76 13.73
CA LEU A 102 1.97 -1.80 14.91
C LEU A 102 1.51 -3.22 15.25
N GLU A 103 1.78 -4.19 14.37
CA GLU A 103 1.53 -5.61 14.58
C GLU A 103 2.80 -6.39 14.27
N ASN A 104 2.96 -7.52 14.94
CA ASN A 104 4.08 -8.43 14.69
C ASN A 104 3.81 -9.36 13.51
#